data_22872643bf6ca5f9d1e36b5f6bef0c63
#
_entry.id   22872643bf6ca5f9d1e36b5f6bef0c63
#
_cell.length_a   1.000
_cell.length_b   1.000
_cell.length_c   1.000
_cell.angle_alpha   90.00
_cell.angle_beta   90.00
_cell.angle_gamma   90.00
#
_symmetry.space_group_name_H-M   'P 1'
#
loop_
_entity.id
_entity.type
_entity.pdbx_description
1 polymer ?
#
loop_
_entity_poly.entity_id
_entity_poly.type
_entity_poly.pdbx_seq_one_letter_code
_entity_poly.pdbx_strand_id
1 'polypeptide(L)'
;MKKISAKHILSSKLPEQLQDVPALLDAEGVAFTAIDTNNWAADFPYTPKVEFRIAHTGQSIVLNYRVTEDSVRAVAADDGNVWEDSCCEFFSVPAGDDLYYNIECNCAGHMLIGCGP
;
A
#
# COMPACT_ATOMS: atom_id res chain seq x y z
N MET A 1 -4.19 5.53 17.58
CA MET A 1 -4.28 4.68 16.38
C MET A 1 -5.38 5.19 15.46
N LYS A 2 -5.07 5.38 14.20
CA LYS A 2 -6.07 5.74 13.20
C LYS A 2 -6.91 4.52 12.84
N LYS A 3 -8.21 4.72 12.70
CA LYS A 3 -9.12 3.69 12.19
C LYS A 3 -9.79 4.23 10.93
N ILE A 4 -9.82 3.42 9.91
CA ILE A 4 -10.49 3.75 8.65
C ILE A 4 -11.38 2.58 8.24
N SER A 5 -12.40 2.89 7.45
CA SER A 5 -13.27 1.88 6.86
C SER A 5 -12.99 1.81 5.36
N ALA A 6 -12.75 0.60 4.87
CA ALA A 6 -12.58 0.37 3.44
C ALA A 6 -13.95 0.45 2.75
N LYS A 7 -14.05 1.28 1.70
CA LYS A 7 -15.28 1.40 0.93
C LYS A 7 -15.53 0.14 0.11
N HIS A 8 -16.77 -0.35 0.08
CA HIS A 8 -17.18 -1.42 -0.80
C HIS A 8 -17.38 -0.88 -2.23
N ILE A 9 -16.76 -1.55 -3.18
CA ILE A 9 -16.89 -1.25 -4.61
C ILE A 9 -17.34 -2.52 -5.31
N LEU A 10 -18.26 -2.41 -6.29
CA LEU A 10 -18.69 -3.55 -7.08
C LEU A 10 -17.51 -4.10 -7.87
N SER A 11 -17.30 -5.43 -7.83
CA SER A 11 -16.18 -6.08 -8.52
C SER A 11 -16.21 -5.84 -10.04
N SER A 12 -17.40 -5.66 -10.62
CA SER A 12 -17.56 -5.35 -12.03
C SER A 12 -16.95 -4.02 -12.47
N LYS A 13 -16.67 -3.12 -11.50
CA LYS A 13 -16.04 -1.82 -11.77
C LYS A 13 -14.52 -1.88 -11.79
N LEU A 14 -13.90 -2.99 -11.33
CA LEU A 14 -12.45 -3.10 -11.33
C LEU A 14 -11.90 -3.07 -12.76
N PRO A 15 -10.88 -2.23 -13.03
CA PRO A 15 -10.26 -2.20 -14.34
C PRO A 15 -9.39 -3.43 -14.56
N GLU A 16 -9.10 -3.75 -15.84
CA GLU A 16 -8.20 -4.83 -16.20
C GLU A 16 -6.72 -4.48 -15.92
N GLN A 17 -6.41 -3.18 -15.88
CA GLN A 17 -5.05 -2.68 -15.70
C GLN A 17 -4.92 -2.00 -14.34
N LEU A 18 -3.87 -2.33 -13.57
CA LEU A 18 -3.63 -1.71 -12.28
C LEU A 18 -3.43 -0.19 -12.38
N GLN A 19 -2.87 0.28 -13.48
CA GLN A 19 -2.65 1.71 -13.69
C GLN A 19 -3.94 2.53 -13.76
N ASP A 20 -5.09 1.89 -13.98
CA ASP A 20 -6.40 2.54 -14.03
C ASP A 20 -7.11 2.55 -12.68
N VAL A 21 -6.55 1.90 -11.65
CA VAL A 21 -7.14 1.85 -10.31
C VAL A 21 -7.26 3.24 -9.67
N PRO A 22 -6.26 4.13 -9.75
CA PRO A 22 -6.42 5.46 -9.18
C PRO A 22 -7.62 6.23 -9.71
N ALA A 23 -7.89 6.15 -11.00
CA ALA A 23 -9.05 6.81 -11.60
C ALA A 23 -10.38 6.23 -11.10
N LEU A 24 -10.44 4.90 -10.90
CA LEU A 24 -11.61 4.26 -10.29
C LEU A 24 -11.85 4.78 -8.88
N LEU A 25 -10.81 4.81 -8.06
CA LEU A 25 -10.93 5.26 -6.66
C LEU A 25 -11.31 6.74 -6.58
N ASP A 26 -10.84 7.58 -7.50
CA ASP A 26 -11.29 8.97 -7.62
C ASP A 26 -12.78 9.03 -7.94
N ALA A 27 -13.23 8.26 -8.91
CA ALA A 27 -14.65 8.23 -9.32
C ALA A 27 -15.56 7.73 -8.20
N GLU A 28 -15.07 6.80 -7.37
CA GLU A 28 -15.83 6.25 -6.23
C GLU A 28 -15.72 7.13 -4.98
N GLY A 29 -14.99 8.24 -5.03
CA GLY A 29 -14.89 9.18 -3.92
C GLY A 29 -14.11 8.66 -2.72
N VAL A 30 -13.17 7.73 -2.94
CA VAL A 30 -12.35 7.17 -1.86
C VAL A 30 -11.26 8.17 -1.48
N ALA A 31 -11.32 8.68 -0.25
CA ALA A 31 -10.38 9.68 0.24
C ALA A 31 -9.05 9.07 0.66
N PHE A 32 -7.97 9.82 0.48
CA PHE A 32 -6.66 9.46 1.01
C PHE A 32 -6.58 9.72 2.51
N THR A 33 -5.82 8.87 3.21
CA THR A 33 -5.45 9.02 4.60
C THR A 33 -3.94 9.15 4.70
N ALA A 34 -3.45 10.10 5.49
CA ALA A 34 -2.01 10.31 5.66
C ALA A 34 -1.39 9.23 6.55
N ILE A 35 -0.19 8.79 6.18
CA ILE A 35 0.72 8.05 7.04
C ILE A 35 1.76 9.07 7.51
N ASP A 36 1.61 9.57 8.73
CA ASP A 36 2.32 10.75 9.20
C ASP A 36 3.11 10.53 10.50
N THR A 37 3.27 9.30 10.93
CA THR A 37 4.06 8.96 12.11
C THR A 37 5.46 8.51 11.70
N ASN A 38 6.49 9.18 12.22
CA ASN A 38 7.88 8.78 12.04
C ASN A 38 8.42 8.27 13.40
N ASN A 39 8.50 6.94 13.53
CA ASN A 39 8.92 6.28 14.77
C ASN A 39 10.44 6.39 15.02
N TRP A 40 11.22 6.75 14.03
CA TRP A 40 12.68 6.84 14.10
C TRP A 40 13.19 8.23 13.75
N ALA A 41 12.45 9.28 14.12
CA ALA A 41 12.77 10.65 13.75
C ALA A 41 14.14 11.11 14.27
N ALA A 42 14.62 10.56 15.41
CA ALA A 42 15.92 10.88 15.96
C ALA A 42 17.08 10.43 15.07
N ASP A 43 16.93 9.25 14.44
CA ASP A 43 17.96 8.66 13.56
C ASP A 43 17.66 8.97 12.09
N PHE A 44 16.39 9.08 11.72
CA PHE A 44 15.91 9.29 10.35
C PHE A 44 14.89 10.44 10.32
N PRO A 45 15.36 11.70 10.39
CA PRO A 45 14.44 12.86 10.50
C PRO A 45 13.66 13.15 9.22
N TYR A 46 14.08 12.62 8.07
CA TYR A 46 13.38 12.82 6.81
C TYR A 46 12.04 12.09 6.81
N THR A 47 10.97 12.83 6.55
CA THR A 47 9.62 12.29 6.51
C THR A 47 8.97 12.70 5.19
N PRO A 48 8.91 11.81 4.20
CA PRO A 48 8.19 12.09 2.96
C PRO A 48 6.69 12.20 3.21
N LYS A 49 5.99 12.86 2.32
CA LYS A 49 4.52 12.89 2.35
C LYS A 49 4.00 11.57 1.82
N VAL A 50 3.38 10.78 2.66
CA VAL A 50 2.83 9.47 2.32
C VAL A 50 1.34 9.45 2.63
N GLU A 51 0.55 9.02 1.66
CA GLU A 51 -0.89 8.87 1.79
C GLU A 51 -1.31 7.53 1.20
N PHE A 52 -2.40 6.99 1.70
CA PHE A 52 -2.98 5.77 1.12
C PHE A 52 -4.50 5.87 1.13
N ARG A 53 -5.11 5.05 0.30
CA ARG A 53 -6.55 4.82 0.34
C ARG A 53 -6.83 3.35 0.05
N ILE A 54 -7.94 2.86 0.58
CA ILE A 54 -8.29 1.45 0.54
C ILE A 54 -9.77 1.27 0.22
N ALA A 55 -10.06 0.26 -0.59
CA ALA A 55 -11.40 -0.18 -0.91
C ALA A 55 -11.42 -1.70 -0.96
N HIS A 56 -12.60 -2.30 -1.07
CA HIS A 56 -12.73 -3.75 -1.22
C HIS A 56 -13.94 -4.09 -2.07
N THR A 57 -13.92 -5.30 -2.64
CA THR A 57 -15.04 -5.83 -3.43
C THR A 57 -15.80 -6.94 -2.69
N GLY A 58 -15.38 -7.25 -1.46
CA GLY A 58 -15.83 -8.43 -0.71
C GLY A 58 -14.91 -9.63 -0.93
N GLN A 59 -14.16 -9.67 -2.02
CA GLN A 59 -13.23 -10.75 -2.36
C GLN A 59 -11.79 -10.27 -2.54
N SER A 60 -11.61 -8.99 -2.83
CA SER A 60 -10.30 -8.38 -3.08
C SER A 60 -10.16 -7.09 -2.31
N ILE A 61 -8.94 -6.77 -1.92
CA ILE A 61 -8.56 -5.50 -1.34
C ILE A 61 -7.88 -4.66 -2.42
N VAL A 62 -8.28 -3.39 -2.51
CA VAL A 62 -7.72 -2.44 -3.47
C VAL A 62 -6.99 -1.37 -2.67
N LEU A 63 -5.69 -1.26 -2.87
CA LEU A 63 -4.83 -0.29 -2.20
C LEU A 63 -4.18 0.65 -3.21
N ASN A 64 -4.14 1.93 -2.86
CA ASN A 64 -3.42 2.93 -3.64
C ASN A 64 -2.61 3.80 -2.69
N TYR A 65 -1.29 3.81 -2.87
CA TYR A 65 -0.37 4.70 -2.17
C TYR A 65 -0.01 5.89 -3.03
N ARG A 66 0.17 7.03 -2.40
CA ARG A 66 0.71 8.22 -3.05
C ARG A 66 1.81 8.80 -2.17
N VAL A 67 3.02 8.83 -2.71
CA VAL A 67 4.21 9.27 -1.98
C VAL A 67 4.85 10.44 -2.73
N THR A 68 5.18 11.50 -1.99
CA THR A 68 5.94 12.63 -2.52
C THR A 68 7.30 12.64 -1.84
N GLU A 69 8.35 12.45 -2.62
CA GLU A 69 9.74 12.38 -2.17
C GLU A 69 10.64 13.23 -3.07
N ASP A 70 11.78 13.69 -2.51
CA ASP A 70 12.81 14.41 -3.28
C ASP A 70 13.57 13.47 -4.22
N SER A 71 13.71 12.19 -3.83
CA SER A 71 14.37 11.17 -4.63
C SER A 71 13.79 9.81 -4.31
N VAL A 72 13.88 8.88 -5.27
CA VAL A 72 13.38 7.51 -5.09
C VAL A 72 14.46 6.51 -5.47
N ARG A 73 14.39 5.33 -4.83
CA ARG A 73 15.23 4.18 -5.15
C ARG A 73 14.34 3.02 -5.54
N ALA A 74 14.63 2.37 -6.67
CA ALA A 74 13.89 1.21 -7.16
C ALA A 74 14.85 0.30 -7.93
N VAL A 75 15.66 -0.46 -7.20
CA VAL A 75 16.74 -1.30 -7.73
C VAL A 75 16.38 -2.79 -7.67
N ALA A 76 15.64 -3.21 -6.63
CA ALA A 76 15.32 -4.62 -6.42
C ALA A 76 14.35 -5.14 -7.46
N ALA A 77 14.54 -6.42 -7.84
CA ALA A 77 13.59 -7.20 -8.62
C ALA A 77 12.54 -7.83 -7.69
N ASP A 78 11.54 -8.49 -8.28
CA ASP A 78 10.57 -9.28 -7.51
C ASP A 78 11.30 -10.31 -6.63
N ASP A 79 10.83 -10.48 -5.40
CA ASP A 79 11.42 -11.35 -4.37
C ASP A 79 12.84 -10.96 -3.96
N GLY A 80 13.35 -9.81 -4.42
CA GLY A 80 14.63 -9.25 -3.98
C GLY A 80 14.49 -8.41 -2.72
N ASN A 81 15.53 -7.63 -2.41
CA ASN A 81 15.59 -6.79 -1.21
C ASN A 81 14.77 -5.50 -1.39
N VAL A 82 13.47 -5.64 -1.62
CA VAL A 82 12.55 -4.52 -1.89
C VAL A 82 12.55 -3.51 -0.74
N TRP A 83 12.76 -3.96 0.51
CA TRP A 83 12.79 -3.08 1.68
C TRP A 83 13.96 -2.07 1.69
N GLU A 84 14.99 -2.30 0.88
CA GLU A 84 16.11 -1.37 0.71
C GLU A 84 15.79 -0.23 -0.26
N ASP A 85 14.70 -0.36 -1.00
CA ASP A 85 14.22 0.64 -1.95
C ASP A 85 13.19 1.58 -1.30
N SER A 86 12.77 2.60 -2.07
CA SER A 86 11.59 3.39 -1.74
C SER A 86 10.38 2.48 -1.87
N CYS A 87 9.83 2.00 -0.76
CA CYS A 87 8.77 1.01 -0.77
C CYS A 87 7.61 1.38 0.16
N CYS A 88 6.45 0.81 -0.16
CA CYS A 88 5.26 0.79 0.70
C CYS A 88 4.97 -0.64 1.12
N GLU A 89 4.48 -0.81 2.34
CA GLU A 89 4.23 -2.12 2.91
C GLU A 89 2.79 -2.23 3.40
N PHE A 90 2.23 -3.43 3.28
CA PHE A 90 0.90 -3.76 3.77
C PHE A 90 0.96 -5.09 4.53
N PHE A 91 0.59 -5.02 5.81
CA PHE A 91 0.53 -6.19 6.68
C PHE A 91 -0.92 -6.54 6.95
N SER A 92 -1.28 -7.82 6.90
CA SER A 92 -2.63 -8.26 7.17
C SER A 92 -2.67 -9.62 7.89
N VAL A 93 -3.71 -9.79 8.72
CA VAL A 93 -4.07 -11.07 9.30
C VAL A 93 -5.52 -11.32 8.88
N PRO A 94 -5.75 -12.14 7.84
CA PRO A 94 -7.10 -12.45 7.40
C PRO A 94 -7.89 -13.18 8.49
N ALA A 95 -9.20 -12.97 8.53
CA ALA A 95 -10.08 -13.61 9.50
C ALA A 95 -10.00 -15.14 9.40
N GLY A 96 -9.83 -15.81 10.53
CA GLY A 96 -9.72 -17.26 10.59
C GLY A 96 -8.33 -17.82 10.26
N ASP A 97 -7.35 -16.95 10.01
CA ASP A 97 -5.98 -17.36 9.74
C ASP A 97 -5.12 -17.06 10.97
N ASP A 98 -4.14 -17.96 11.25
CA ASP A 98 -3.16 -17.77 12.31
C ASP A 98 -1.87 -17.12 11.81
N LEU A 99 -1.79 -16.87 10.51
CA LEU A 99 -0.63 -16.28 9.86
C LEU A 99 -0.87 -14.82 9.53
N TYR A 100 0.19 -14.04 9.57
CA TYR A 100 0.19 -12.73 8.96
C TYR A 100 0.85 -12.77 7.59
N TYR A 101 0.44 -11.84 6.74
CA TYR A 101 1.02 -11.65 5.41
C TYR A 101 1.52 -10.23 5.30
N ASN A 102 2.69 -10.04 4.68
CA ASN A 102 3.17 -8.71 4.34
C ASN A 102 3.47 -8.63 2.84
N ILE A 103 3.13 -7.50 2.28
CA ILE A 103 3.40 -7.17 0.88
C ILE A 103 4.24 -5.90 0.90
N GLU A 104 5.43 -5.96 0.33
CA GLU A 104 6.33 -4.83 0.15
C GLU A 104 6.44 -4.55 -1.33
N CYS A 105 6.26 -3.29 -1.72
CA CYS A 105 6.26 -2.88 -3.13
C CYS A 105 7.11 -1.63 -3.30
N ASN A 106 8.09 -1.66 -4.21
CA ASN A 106 8.85 -0.47 -4.55
C ASN A 106 8.11 0.39 -5.58
N CYS A 107 8.64 1.58 -5.88
CA CYS A 107 7.98 2.52 -6.79
C CYS A 107 7.97 2.06 -8.25
N ALA A 108 8.76 1.06 -8.61
CA ALA A 108 8.75 0.44 -9.94
C ALA A 108 7.77 -0.73 -10.05
N GLY A 109 7.10 -1.11 -8.96
CA GLY A 109 6.10 -2.18 -8.95
C GLY A 109 6.66 -3.56 -8.63
N HIS A 110 7.94 -3.69 -8.31
CA HIS A 110 8.49 -4.97 -7.86
C HIS A 110 8.10 -5.25 -6.42
N MET A 111 7.77 -6.50 -6.12
CA MET A 111 7.18 -6.89 -4.85
C MET A 111 7.91 -8.04 -4.17
N LEU A 112 7.88 -8.01 -2.83
CA LEU A 112 8.24 -9.13 -1.96
C LEU A 112 7.01 -9.45 -1.11
N ILE A 113 6.60 -10.71 -1.11
CA ILE A 113 5.45 -11.18 -0.33
C ILE A 113 5.95 -12.18 0.71
N GLY A 114 5.67 -11.90 1.98
CA GLY A 114 6.06 -12.74 3.09
C GLY A 114 4.85 -13.25 3.87
N CYS A 115 5.05 -14.34 4.60
CA CYS A 115 4.04 -14.97 5.44
C CYS A 115 4.72 -15.52 6.68
N GLY A 116 4.10 -15.33 7.85
CA GLY A 116 4.66 -15.80 9.11
C GLY A 116 3.62 -16.00 10.20
N PRO A 117 4.00 -16.69 11.31
CA PRO A 117 3.09 -16.86 12.45
C PRO A 117 2.93 -15.58 13.25
#